data_551b4c64e1a27528e95b876f3f8cabe9
#
_entry.id   551b4c64e1a27528e95b876f3f8cabe9
#
_cell.length_a   1.000
_cell.length_b   1.000
_cell.length_c   1.000
_cell.angle_alpha   90.00
_cell.angle_beta   90.00
_cell.angle_gamma   90.00
#
_symmetry.space_group_name_H-M   'P 1'
#
loop_
_entity.id
_entity.type
_entity.pdbx_description
1 polymer ?
#
loop_
_entity_poly.entity_id
_entity_poly.type
_entity_poly.pdbx_seq_one_letter_code
_entity_poly.pdbx_strand_id
1 'polypeptide(L)'
;PVGMALPCLGMGVFYRIRGERLWRSTWTLALMGILALVVPAAWYWAAALQGGERFIALAMEENFGRFTGTMSYDSHVNPFYYNFITIIAGMAPYTLLALFSVFAIKKWRGSNRGWWERFRDMDPLKLFSLVTIVVIVVFYCIPKSKRSVYLLPVYPFLAYFVTLLIMWLVKRRSLAINVYSLIMGVLAWVVPTVLLAVHFMDVEPLLAGQKESDAAFVLGLHDAPLTWVSWIFIIVAYIAGGVVFSVACRGGKGWLISSALAATVAIYLNLSATAFPAILNVKSDITLAREINRLQPSGDVYGYINVDMLRFYTAGFYTGDRIVPIEKMKKAPVAGESVYLLVGDKDLDEFNKEYGVRVSLTPVYTAPRKSCDTKQITTIYRMTYK
;
A
#
# COMPACT_ATOMS: atom_id res chain seq x y z
N PRO A 1 -8.23 -5.85 -17.58
CA PRO A 1 -8.84 -4.87 -18.54
C PRO A 1 -8.32 -3.44 -18.32
N VAL A 2 -8.25 -2.96 -17.07
CA VAL A 2 -7.87 -1.56 -16.75
C VAL A 2 -6.43 -1.23 -17.20
N GLY A 3 -5.49 -2.16 -17.00
CA GLY A 3 -4.09 -1.99 -17.40
C GLY A 3 -3.88 -1.74 -18.91
N MET A 4 -4.84 -2.16 -19.74
CA MET A 4 -4.85 -1.88 -21.17
C MET A 4 -5.65 -0.58 -21.48
N ALA A 5 -6.83 -0.44 -20.87
CA ALA A 5 -7.74 0.65 -21.17
C ALA A 5 -7.14 2.03 -20.87
N LEU A 6 -6.47 2.17 -19.71
CA LEU A 6 -5.89 3.46 -19.29
C LEU A 6 -4.76 3.97 -20.20
N PRO A 7 -3.74 3.17 -20.58
CA PRO A 7 -2.73 3.59 -21.53
C PRO A 7 -3.34 3.97 -22.91
N CYS A 8 -4.26 3.15 -23.41
CA CYS A 8 -4.92 3.44 -24.70
C CYS A 8 -5.73 4.73 -24.63
N LEU A 9 -6.48 4.97 -23.55
CA LEU A 9 -7.25 6.19 -23.36
C LEU A 9 -6.32 7.41 -23.24
N GLY A 10 -5.25 7.31 -22.44
CA GLY A 10 -4.27 8.37 -22.26
C GLY A 10 -3.59 8.76 -23.58
N MET A 11 -3.13 7.78 -24.33
CA MET A 11 -2.54 8.01 -25.66
C MET A 11 -3.56 8.57 -26.66
N GLY A 12 -4.79 8.09 -26.63
CA GLY A 12 -5.87 8.59 -27.48
C GLY A 12 -6.16 10.08 -27.24
N VAL A 13 -6.27 10.48 -25.98
CA VAL A 13 -6.45 11.88 -25.58
C VAL A 13 -5.24 12.72 -25.99
N PHE A 14 -4.01 12.23 -25.77
CA PHE A 14 -2.78 12.89 -26.16
C PHE A 14 -2.72 13.15 -27.67
N TYR A 15 -2.96 12.14 -28.50
CA TYR A 15 -2.96 12.28 -29.96
C TYR A 15 -4.07 13.23 -30.45
N ARG A 16 -5.23 13.21 -29.76
CA ARG A 16 -6.33 14.12 -30.10
C ARG A 16 -5.97 15.58 -29.85
N ILE A 17 -5.32 15.89 -28.75
CA ILE A 17 -4.85 17.24 -28.42
C ILE A 17 -3.79 17.68 -29.41
N ARG A 18 -2.89 16.79 -29.85
CA ARG A 18 -1.84 17.05 -30.82
C ARG A 18 -2.37 17.28 -32.26
N GLY A 19 -3.63 16.95 -32.49
CA GLY A 19 -4.25 17.13 -33.83
C GLY A 19 -3.91 16.01 -34.81
N GLU A 20 -3.47 14.86 -34.31
CA GLU A 20 -3.23 13.67 -35.12
C GLU A 20 -4.53 13.14 -35.72
N ARG A 21 -4.43 12.51 -36.92
CA ARG A 21 -5.58 11.94 -37.63
C ARG A 21 -6.22 10.83 -36.76
N LEU A 22 -7.48 11.04 -36.38
CA LEU A 22 -8.26 10.13 -35.52
C LEU A 22 -8.20 8.68 -36.03
N TRP A 23 -8.40 8.45 -37.30
CA TRP A 23 -8.43 7.10 -37.87
C TRP A 23 -7.11 6.32 -37.62
N ARG A 24 -5.98 6.97 -37.93
CA ARG A 24 -4.67 6.34 -37.80
C ARG A 24 -4.32 6.04 -36.34
N SER A 25 -4.55 7.01 -35.44
CA SER A 25 -4.27 6.83 -34.03
C SER A 25 -5.19 5.79 -33.38
N THR A 26 -6.49 5.80 -33.72
CA THR A 26 -7.46 4.82 -33.18
C THR A 26 -7.12 3.41 -33.64
N TRP A 27 -6.78 3.20 -34.90
CA TRP A 27 -6.41 1.87 -35.38
C TRP A 27 -5.13 1.34 -34.77
N THR A 28 -4.11 2.18 -34.62
CA THR A 28 -2.86 1.80 -33.93
C THR A 28 -3.10 1.42 -32.48
N LEU A 29 -3.90 2.21 -31.75
CA LEU A 29 -4.24 1.94 -30.37
C LEU A 29 -5.11 0.68 -30.21
N ALA A 30 -6.06 0.45 -31.14
CA ALA A 30 -6.87 -0.75 -31.17
C ALA A 30 -5.99 -2.01 -31.37
N LEU A 31 -5.07 -1.97 -32.35
CA LEU A 31 -4.14 -3.07 -32.60
C LEU A 31 -3.24 -3.35 -31.38
N MET A 32 -2.66 -2.30 -30.79
CA MET A 32 -1.86 -2.45 -29.56
C MET A 32 -2.69 -3.01 -28.40
N GLY A 33 -3.92 -2.56 -28.26
CA GLY A 33 -4.85 -3.07 -27.25
C GLY A 33 -5.18 -4.56 -27.44
N ILE A 34 -5.46 -4.97 -28.67
CA ILE A 34 -5.72 -6.38 -29.00
C ILE A 34 -4.48 -7.24 -28.69
N LEU A 35 -3.29 -6.81 -29.12
CA LEU A 35 -2.05 -7.53 -28.84
C LEU A 35 -1.77 -7.62 -27.33
N ALA A 36 -2.02 -6.57 -26.57
CA ALA A 36 -1.85 -6.55 -25.13
C ALA A 36 -2.84 -7.46 -24.38
N LEU A 37 -3.97 -7.83 -25.00
CA LEU A 37 -4.96 -8.75 -24.42
C LEU A 37 -4.57 -10.22 -24.57
N VAL A 38 -3.68 -10.58 -25.50
CA VAL A 38 -3.37 -11.99 -25.81
C VAL A 38 -2.90 -12.75 -24.56
N VAL A 39 -1.92 -12.21 -23.84
CA VAL A 39 -1.35 -12.88 -22.66
C VAL A 39 -2.36 -12.95 -21.50
N PRO A 40 -3.02 -11.84 -21.10
CA PRO A 40 -4.08 -11.90 -20.08
C PRO A 40 -5.22 -12.85 -20.47
N ALA A 41 -5.68 -12.85 -21.73
CA ALA A 41 -6.75 -13.73 -22.18
C ALA A 41 -6.36 -15.21 -22.07
N ALA A 42 -5.14 -15.56 -22.48
CA ALA A 42 -4.63 -16.93 -22.34
C ALA A 42 -4.57 -17.36 -20.86
N TRP A 43 -4.14 -16.46 -19.97
CA TRP A 43 -4.11 -16.73 -18.53
C TRP A 43 -5.53 -16.93 -17.96
N TYR A 44 -6.47 -16.02 -18.27
CA TYR A 44 -7.86 -16.15 -17.80
C TYR A 44 -8.52 -17.43 -18.32
N TRP A 45 -8.22 -17.81 -19.57
CA TRP A 45 -8.68 -19.06 -20.18
C TRP A 45 -8.16 -20.28 -19.39
N ALA A 46 -6.85 -20.34 -19.16
CA ALA A 46 -6.24 -21.44 -18.40
C ALA A 46 -6.76 -21.53 -16.96
N ALA A 47 -6.92 -20.37 -16.29
CA ALA A 47 -7.46 -20.30 -14.95
C ALA A 47 -8.95 -20.72 -14.89
N ALA A 48 -9.74 -20.38 -15.91
CA ALA A 48 -11.14 -20.79 -16.02
C ALA A 48 -11.27 -22.32 -16.22
N LEU A 49 -10.38 -22.93 -16.98
CA LEU A 49 -10.34 -24.40 -17.14
C LEU A 49 -10.07 -25.13 -15.82
N GLN A 50 -9.26 -24.53 -14.91
CA GLN A 50 -8.97 -25.12 -13.61
C GLN A 50 -10.01 -24.80 -12.54
N GLY A 51 -10.51 -23.56 -12.51
CA GLY A 51 -11.40 -23.06 -11.46
C GLY A 51 -12.88 -23.12 -11.77
N GLY A 52 -13.25 -23.47 -13.01
CA GLY A 52 -14.63 -23.62 -13.46
C GLY A 52 -15.46 -22.34 -13.32
N GLU A 53 -16.78 -22.53 -13.22
CA GLU A 53 -17.77 -21.44 -13.13
C GLU A 53 -17.53 -20.52 -11.93
N ARG A 54 -17.06 -21.07 -10.80
CA ARG A 54 -16.76 -20.27 -9.60
C ARG A 54 -15.64 -19.24 -9.86
N PHE A 55 -14.58 -19.63 -10.57
CA PHE A 55 -13.52 -18.70 -10.95
C PHE A 55 -14.05 -17.60 -11.87
N ILE A 56 -14.87 -17.96 -12.86
CA ILE A 56 -15.45 -16.99 -13.81
C ILE A 56 -16.33 -15.98 -13.07
N ALA A 57 -17.21 -16.45 -12.17
CA ALA A 57 -18.07 -15.59 -11.35
C ALA A 57 -17.24 -14.59 -10.52
N LEU A 58 -16.22 -15.07 -9.83
CA LEU A 58 -15.30 -14.24 -9.05
C LEU A 58 -14.53 -13.24 -9.90
N ALA A 59 -14.02 -13.67 -11.04
CA ALA A 59 -13.29 -12.80 -11.96
C ALA A 59 -14.20 -11.69 -12.52
N MET A 60 -15.45 -11.99 -12.81
CA MET A 60 -16.44 -11.01 -13.24
C MET A 60 -16.79 -10.04 -12.12
N GLU A 61 -17.06 -10.52 -10.92
CA GLU A 61 -17.35 -9.69 -9.74
C GLU A 61 -16.19 -8.74 -9.42
N GLU A 62 -14.96 -9.23 -9.36
CA GLU A 62 -13.78 -8.43 -9.04
C GLU A 62 -13.41 -7.39 -10.12
N ASN A 63 -13.63 -7.70 -11.41
CA ASN A 63 -13.27 -6.79 -12.50
C ASN A 63 -14.40 -5.81 -12.87
N PHE A 64 -15.64 -6.26 -12.89
CA PHE A 64 -16.79 -5.47 -13.31
C PHE A 64 -17.66 -5.04 -12.14
N GLY A 65 -17.96 -5.94 -11.20
CA GLY A 65 -18.77 -5.65 -10.01
C GLY A 65 -18.13 -4.54 -9.16
N ARG A 66 -16.80 -4.56 -9.03
CA ARG A 66 -16.05 -3.49 -8.33
C ARG A 66 -16.20 -2.13 -9.03
N PHE A 67 -16.22 -2.10 -10.35
CA PHE A 67 -16.36 -0.86 -11.12
C PHE A 67 -17.80 -0.34 -11.07
N THR A 68 -18.79 -1.22 -11.25
CA THR A 68 -20.22 -0.86 -11.25
C THR A 68 -20.79 -0.65 -9.84
N GLY A 69 -20.09 -1.15 -8.81
CA GLY A 69 -20.56 -1.14 -7.43
C GLY A 69 -21.62 -2.17 -7.14
N THR A 70 -21.65 -3.29 -7.89
CA THR A 70 -22.57 -4.43 -7.76
C THR A 70 -21.93 -5.63 -7.06
N MET A 71 -20.90 -5.38 -6.23
CA MET A 71 -20.25 -6.45 -5.46
C MET A 71 -21.19 -7.00 -4.38
N SER A 72 -21.06 -8.28 -4.09
CA SER A 72 -21.77 -8.96 -2.99
C SER A 72 -21.35 -8.48 -1.60
N TYR A 73 -20.22 -7.79 -1.49
CA TYR A 73 -19.67 -7.25 -0.25
C TYR A 73 -19.08 -5.85 -0.43
N ASP A 74 -19.18 -5.02 0.61
CA ASP A 74 -18.59 -3.69 0.62
C ASP A 74 -17.07 -3.77 0.74
N SER A 75 -16.36 -3.33 -0.29
CA SER A 75 -14.91 -3.30 -0.31
C SER A 75 -14.38 -1.91 -0.62
N HIS A 76 -13.77 -1.26 0.38
CA HIS A 76 -13.07 0.01 0.21
C HIS A 76 -13.92 1.15 -0.41
N VAL A 77 -15.18 1.26 -0.01
CA VAL A 77 -16.07 2.34 -0.44
C VAL A 77 -15.55 3.66 0.13
N ASN A 78 -15.18 4.57 -0.76
CA ASN A 78 -14.61 5.86 -0.41
C ASN A 78 -15.21 6.97 -1.27
N PRO A 79 -15.35 8.22 -0.74
CA PRO A 79 -15.89 9.35 -1.49
C PRO A 79 -14.98 9.73 -2.68
N PHE A 80 -15.52 10.51 -3.63
CA PHE A 80 -14.78 10.87 -4.85
C PHE A 80 -13.46 11.61 -4.58
N TYR A 81 -13.41 12.43 -3.52
CA TYR A 81 -12.24 13.20 -3.15
C TYR A 81 -11.12 12.38 -2.48
N TYR A 82 -11.36 11.13 -2.14
CA TYR A 82 -10.37 10.22 -1.54
C TYR A 82 -9.06 10.15 -2.35
N ASN A 83 -9.18 10.09 -3.68
CA ASN A 83 -8.02 10.01 -4.56
C ASN A 83 -7.13 11.26 -4.49
N PHE A 84 -7.73 12.45 -4.34
CA PHE A 84 -6.97 13.70 -4.19
C PHE A 84 -6.22 13.75 -2.87
N ILE A 85 -6.88 13.37 -1.76
CA ILE A 85 -6.24 13.27 -0.45
C ILE A 85 -5.09 12.27 -0.50
N THR A 86 -5.29 11.10 -1.14
CA THR A 86 -4.28 10.06 -1.30
C THR A 86 -3.06 10.57 -2.07
N ILE A 87 -3.27 11.32 -3.16
CA ILE A 87 -2.17 11.93 -3.93
C ILE A 87 -1.42 12.95 -3.08
N ILE A 88 -2.14 13.84 -2.39
CA ILE A 88 -1.53 14.87 -1.52
C ILE A 88 -0.69 14.23 -0.44
N ALA A 89 -1.21 13.21 0.24
CA ALA A 89 -0.50 12.48 1.28
C ALA A 89 0.67 11.66 0.72
N GLY A 90 0.46 10.94 -0.39
CA GLY A 90 1.47 10.09 -1.01
C GLY A 90 2.63 10.85 -1.65
N MET A 91 2.43 12.14 -1.99
CA MET A 91 3.50 13.03 -2.46
C MET A 91 4.23 13.76 -1.33
N ALA A 92 3.86 13.51 -0.07
CA ALA A 92 4.63 14.07 1.04
C ALA A 92 6.10 13.55 1.01
N PRO A 93 7.09 14.40 1.33
CA PRO A 93 6.95 15.80 1.77
C PRO A 93 6.91 16.84 0.63
N TYR A 94 6.95 16.44 -0.65
CA TYR A 94 6.99 17.37 -1.80
C TYR A 94 5.71 18.18 -1.94
N THR A 95 4.59 17.72 -1.39
CA THR A 95 3.35 18.50 -1.29
C THR A 95 3.57 19.81 -0.54
N LEU A 96 4.40 19.81 0.51
CA LEU A 96 4.77 21.03 1.25
C LEU A 96 5.52 22.01 0.34
N LEU A 97 6.45 21.51 -0.48
CA LEU A 97 7.17 22.37 -1.42
C LEU A 97 6.21 22.99 -2.45
N ALA A 98 5.25 22.20 -2.97
CA ALA A 98 4.23 22.69 -3.88
C ALA A 98 3.36 23.77 -3.21
N LEU A 99 2.95 23.56 -1.97
CA LEU A 99 2.17 24.52 -1.19
C LEU A 99 2.92 25.84 -1.00
N PHE A 100 4.16 25.79 -0.54
CA PHE A 100 4.97 27.00 -0.34
C PHE A 100 5.31 27.71 -1.66
N SER A 101 5.33 26.99 -2.79
CA SER A 101 5.60 27.59 -4.09
C SER A 101 4.48 28.51 -4.56
N VAL A 102 3.26 28.36 -4.06
CA VAL A 102 2.12 29.24 -4.39
C VAL A 102 2.46 30.69 -4.06
N PHE A 103 3.15 30.93 -2.94
CA PHE A 103 3.60 32.28 -2.55
C PHE A 103 4.72 32.83 -3.45
N ALA A 104 5.40 31.98 -4.21
CA ALA A 104 6.42 32.40 -5.17
C ALA A 104 5.84 32.84 -6.51
N ILE A 105 4.57 32.56 -6.77
CA ILE A 105 3.87 32.95 -8.00
C ILE A 105 3.41 34.38 -7.87
N LYS A 106 4.30 35.34 -8.19
CA LYS A 106 3.89 36.72 -8.37
C LYS A 106 3.04 36.82 -9.65
N LYS A 107 1.85 37.42 -9.49
CA LYS A 107 0.85 37.82 -10.49
C LYS A 107 1.05 37.17 -11.89
N TRP A 108 0.29 36.15 -12.15
CA TRP A 108 0.22 35.52 -13.48
C TRP A 108 -0.20 36.58 -14.50
N ARG A 109 0.72 37.03 -15.34
CA ARG A 109 0.38 37.76 -16.53
C ARG A 109 -0.22 36.76 -17.51
N GLY A 110 -1.53 36.85 -17.69
CA GLY A 110 -2.24 36.04 -18.67
C GLY A 110 -1.62 36.26 -20.08
N SER A 111 -1.34 35.17 -20.75
CA SER A 111 -0.99 35.22 -22.16
C SER A 111 -2.29 35.36 -22.96
N ASN A 112 -2.32 36.19 -23.99
CA ASN A 112 -3.48 36.35 -24.90
C ASN A 112 -3.78 35.10 -25.75
N ARG A 113 -2.97 34.05 -25.66
CA ARG A 113 -3.21 32.78 -26.37
C ARG A 113 -4.30 31.98 -25.65
N GLY A 114 -5.19 31.39 -26.43
CA GLY A 114 -6.24 30.48 -25.95
C GLY A 114 -5.67 29.32 -25.19
N TRP A 115 -6.40 28.80 -24.20
CA TRP A 115 -5.98 27.65 -23.35
C TRP A 115 -5.71 26.41 -24.24
N TRP A 116 -6.49 26.19 -25.31
CA TRP A 116 -6.32 25.06 -26.23
C TRP A 116 -5.01 25.11 -27.02
N GLU A 117 -4.66 26.29 -27.53
CA GLU A 117 -3.37 26.52 -28.23
C GLU A 117 -2.19 26.21 -27.29
N ARG A 118 -2.31 26.63 -26.03
CA ARG A 118 -1.26 26.34 -25.03
C ARG A 118 -1.07 24.86 -24.80
N PHE A 119 -2.15 24.06 -24.75
CA PHE A 119 -2.06 22.61 -24.60
C PHE A 119 -1.45 21.98 -25.85
N ARG A 120 -1.87 22.40 -27.03
CA ARG A 120 -1.36 21.89 -28.30
C ARG A 120 0.13 22.17 -28.50
N ASP A 121 0.59 23.36 -28.11
CA ASP A 121 1.98 23.81 -28.22
C ASP A 121 2.85 23.37 -27.03
N MET A 122 2.29 22.70 -26.04
CA MET A 122 3.03 22.21 -24.89
C MET A 122 4.08 21.17 -25.32
N ASP A 123 5.23 21.15 -24.61
CA ASP A 123 6.21 20.09 -24.78
C ASP A 123 5.56 18.70 -24.70
N PRO A 124 5.91 17.77 -25.64
CA PRO A 124 5.25 16.47 -25.72
C PRO A 124 5.25 15.67 -24.41
N LEU A 125 6.39 15.68 -23.69
CA LEU A 125 6.51 14.94 -22.43
C LEU A 125 5.65 15.55 -21.33
N LYS A 126 5.60 16.89 -21.26
CA LYS A 126 4.70 17.58 -20.29
C LYS A 126 3.24 17.29 -20.58
N LEU A 127 2.83 17.38 -21.85
CA LEU A 127 1.45 17.12 -22.24
C LEU A 127 1.07 15.67 -21.96
N PHE A 128 1.91 14.72 -22.37
CA PHE A 128 1.68 13.30 -22.12
C PHE A 128 1.56 13.00 -20.62
N SER A 129 2.49 13.52 -19.82
CA SER A 129 2.47 13.34 -18.35
C SER A 129 1.19 13.92 -17.73
N LEU A 130 0.80 15.13 -18.14
CA LEU A 130 -0.42 15.77 -17.63
C LEU A 130 -1.68 14.98 -18.01
N VAL A 131 -1.79 14.59 -19.28
CA VAL A 131 -2.93 13.78 -19.79
C VAL A 131 -3.01 12.46 -19.03
N THR A 132 -1.88 11.78 -18.83
CA THR A 132 -1.84 10.51 -18.10
C THR A 132 -2.33 10.66 -16.65
N ILE A 133 -1.86 11.69 -15.93
CA ILE A 133 -2.32 11.99 -14.58
C ILE A 133 -3.84 12.20 -14.58
N VAL A 134 -4.34 13.08 -15.44
CA VAL A 134 -5.77 13.43 -15.49
C VAL A 134 -6.62 12.20 -15.82
N VAL A 135 -6.24 11.44 -16.83
CA VAL A 135 -6.98 10.23 -17.27
C VAL A 135 -7.06 9.21 -16.14
N ILE A 136 -5.93 8.89 -15.47
CA ILE A 136 -5.91 7.90 -14.40
C ILE A 136 -6.73 8.39 -13.20
N VAL A 137 -6.54 9.63 -12.76
CA VAL A 137 -7.26 10.18 -11.60
C VAL A 137 -8.76 10.24 -11.86
N VAL A 138 -9.19 10.75 -13.01
CA VAL A 138 -10.62 10.82 -13.38
C VAL A 138 -11.22 9.43 -13.47
N PHE A 139 -10.55 8.48 -14.11
CA PHE A 139 -11.01 7.11 -14.21
C PHE A 139 -11.25 6.49 -12.82
N TYR A 140 -10.31 6.60 -11.89
CA TYR A 140 -10.45 6.03 -10.55
C TYR A 140 -11.33 6.86 -9.61
N CYS A 141 -11.78 8.04 -9.99
CA CYS A 141 -12.84 8.75 -9.26
C CYS A 141 -14.24 8.17 -9.52
N ILE A 142 -14.46 7.48 -10.65
CA ILE A 142 -15.77 6.94 -11.06
C ILE A 142 -16.22 5.77 -10.17
N PRO A 143 -15.42 4.70 -9.95
CA PRO A 143 -15.85 3.56 -9.15
C PRO A 143 -16.11 3.94 -7.69
N LYS A 144 -17.09 3.28 -7.05
CA LYS A 144 -17.34 3.42 -5.61
C LYS A 144 -16.17 2.88 -4.78
N SER A 145 -15.63 1.72 -5.16
CA SER A 145 -14.47 1.11 -4.51
C SER A 145 -13.17 1.79 -4.94
N LYS A 146 -12.47 2.41 -4.00
CA LYS A 146 -11.22 3.15 -4.23
C LYS A 146 -10.12 2.66 -3.31
N ARG A 147 -8.95 2.36 -3.88
CA ARG A 147 -7.73 1.99 -3.13
C ARG A 147 -6.58 2.90 -3.52
N SER A 148 -5.77 3.29 -2.54
CA SER A 148 -4.57 4.11 -2.75
C SER A 148 -3.59 3.52 -3.77
N VAL A 149 -3.46 2.19 -3.80
CA VAL A 149 -2.57 1.46 -4.71
C VAL A 149 -2.90 1.65 -6.19
N TYR A 150 -4.15 1.98 -6.54
CA TYR A 150 -4.55 2.23 -7.94
C TYR A 150 -3.94 3.51 -8.51
N LEU A 151 -3.49 4.42 -7.65
CA LEU A 151 -2.86 5.67 -8.04
C LEU A 151 -1.33 5.55 -8.20
N LEU A 152 -0.72 4.41 -7.89
CA LEU A 152 0.72 4.21 -8.06
C LEU A 152 1.26 4.62 -9.44
N PRO A 153 0.57 4.33 -10.57
CA PRO A 153 1.04 4.76 -11.89
C PRO A 153 1.09 6.28 -12.10
N VAL A 154 0.43 7.08 -11.26
CA VAL A 154 0.43 8.55 -11.35
C VAL A 154 1.72 9.16 -10.81
N TYR A 155 2.32 8.54 -9.80
CA TYR A 155 3.46 9.12 -9.06
C TYR A 155 4.71 9.42 -9.91
N PRO A 156 5.14 8.60 -10.90
CA PRO A 156 6.26 8.95 -11.77
C PRO A 156 6.03 10.26 -12.54
N PHE A 157 4.81 10.48 -13.00
CA PHE A 157 4.45 11.71 -13.73
C PHE A 157 4.36 12.91 -12.80
N LEU A 158 3.87 12.73 -11.57
CA LEU A 158 3.90 13.77 -10.54
C LEU A 158 5.33 14.14 -10.15
N ALA A 159 6.20 13.14 -9.98
CA ALA A 159 7.62 13.37 -9.68
C ALA A 159 8.31 14.18 -10.79
N TYR A 160 7.96 13.96 -12.05
CA TYR A 160 8.42 14.77 -13.16
C TYR A 160 8.02 16.26 -12.99
N PHE A 161 6.75 16.53 -12.64
CA PHE A 161 6.31 17.91 -12.41
C PHE A 161 6.93 18.53 -11.16
N VAL A 162 7.15 17.76 -10.09
CA VAL A 162 7.88 18.20 -8.90
C VAL A 162 9.31 18.59 -9.28
N THR A 163 9.98 17.81 -10.12
CA THR A 163 11.34 18.14 -10.61
C THR A 163 11.34 19.45 -11.39
N LEU A 164 10.38 19.66 -12.27
CA LEU A 164 10.24 20.93 -13.00
C LEU A 164 9.99 22.12 -12.05
N LEU A 165 9.16 21.90 -11.03
CA LEU A 165 8.90 22.90 -9.98
C LEU A 165 10.19 23.26 -9.23
N ILE A 166 10.96 22.25 -8.79
CA ILE A 166 12.24 22.46 -8.10
C ILE A 166 13.19 23.28 -8.98
N MET A 167 13.37 22.89 -10.22
CA MET A 167 14.24 23.62 -11.16
C MET A 167 13.80 25.08 -11.35
N TRP A 168 12.50 25.32 -11.45
CA TRP A 168 11.94 26.66 -11.57
C TRP A 168 12.17 27.51 -10.30
N LEU A 169 11.95 26.92 -9.10
CA LEU A 169 12.16 27.59 -7.83
C LEU A 169 13.64 27.92 -7.59
N VAL A 170 14.56 27.01 -7.98
CA VAL A 170 16.01 27.25 -7.88
C VAL A 170 16.43 28.42 -8.75
N LYS A 171 16.00 28.44 -10.03
CA LYS A 171 16.28 29.56 -10.94
C LYS A 171 15.78 30.91 -10.42
N ARG A 172 14.65 30.92 -9.72
CA ARG A 172 14.07 32.13 -9.11
C ARG A 172 14.62 32.47 -7.73
N ARG A 173 15.54 31.67 -7.19
CA ARG A 173 16.06 31.80 -5.83
C ARG A 173 14.94 31.93 -4.77
N SER A 174 13.86 31.14 -4.94
CA SER A 174 12.64 31.25 -4.16
C SER A 174 12.88 30.99 -2.65
N LEU A 175 12.16 31.73 -1.82
CA LEU A 175 12.12 31.52 -0.37
C LEU A 175 11.50 30.16 -0.03
N ALA A 176 10.59 29.64 -0.86
CA ALA A 176 9.98 28.33 -0.67
C ALA A 176 11.00 27.20 -0.51
N ILE A 177 12.15 27.27 -1.21
CA ILE A 177 13.24 26.32 -1.04
C ILE A 177 13.80 26.38 0.37
N ASN A 178 14.02 27.59 0.93
CA ASN A 178 14.57 27.72 2.27
C ASN A 178 13.62 27.11 3.30
N VAL A 179 12.34 27.51 3.26
CA VAL A 179 11.34 27.05 4.21
C VAL A 179 11.22 25.53 4.15
N TYR A 180 11.06 24.97 2.94
CA TYR A 180 10.97 23.52 2.75
C TYR A 180 12.22 22.80 3.27
N SER A 181 13.42 23.29 2.89
CA SER A 181 14.68 22.64 3.29
C SER A 181 14.90 22.67 4.79
N LEU A 182 14.60 23.80 5.46
CA LEU A 182 14.70 23.90 6.91
C LEU A 182 13.72 22.94 7.61
N ILE A 183 12.49 22.82 7.11
CA ILE A 183 11.52 21.85 7.63
C ILE A 183 12.09 20.43 7.49
N MET A 184 12.65 20.07 6.34
CA MET A 184 13.25 18.75 6.15
C MET A 184 14.45 18.51 7.06
N GLY A 185 15.28 19.54 7.31
CA GLY A 185 16.38 19.47 8.27
C GLY A 185 15.89 19.20 9.70
N VAL A 186 14.83 19.91 10.12
CA VAL A 186 14.19 19.70 11.44
C VAL A 186 13.59 18.29 11.52
N LEU A 187 12.85 17.85 10.50
CA LEU A 187 12.24 16.51 10.47
C LEU A 187 13.31 15.40 10.52
N ALA A 188 14.48 15.61 9.89
CA ALA A 188 15.57 14.64 9.95
C ALA A 188 16.16 14.49 11.36
N TRP A 189 15.93 15.44 12.27
CA TRP A 189 16.27 15.35 13.70
C TRP A 189 15.09 14.86 14.53
N VAL A 190 13.90 15.41 14.30
CA VAL A 190 12.70 15.11 15.11
C VAL A 190 12.26 13.66 14.94
N VAL A 191 12.21 13.13 13.69
CA VAL A 191 11.70 11.77 13.44
C VAL A 191 12.51 10.71 14.19
N PRO A 192 13.85 10.62 14.06
CA PRO A 192 14.60 9.61 14.80
C PRO A 192 14.55 9.86 16.32
N THR A 193 14.49 11.13 16.78
CA THR A 193 14.35 11.45 18.21
C THR A 193 13.05 10.92 18.78
N VAL A 194 11.93 11.13 18.08
CA VAL A 194 10.62 10.62 18.51
C VAL A 194 10.61 9.09 18.55
N LEU A 195 11.17 8.43 17.54
CA LEU A 195 11.25 6.95 17.51
C LEU A 195 12.09 6.40 18.65
N LEU A 196 13.23 7.05 18.96
CA LEU A 196 14.06 6.68 20.11
C LEU A 196 13.33 6.96 21.44
N ALA A 197 12.62 8.09 21.55
CA ALA A 197 11.84 8.40 22.73
C ALA A 197 10.77 7.33 23.00
N VAL A 198 9.98 6.93 21.98
CA VAL A 198 8.97 5.87 22.12
C VAL A 198 9.62 4.53 22.52
N HIS A 199 10.83 4.25 22.05
CA HIS A 199 11.53 3.01 22.38
C HIS A 199 12.04 2.95 23.83
N PHE A 200 12.45 4.08 24.43
CA PHE A 200 13.09 4.12 25.74
C PHE A 200 12.20 4.65 26.88
N MET A 201 11.08 5.31 26.57
CA MET A 201 10.18 5.85 27.58
C MET A 201 9.09 4.86 27.97
N ASP A 202 8.50 5.05 29.15
CA ASP A 202 7.27 4.35 29.52
C ASP A 202 6.13 4.78 28.60
N VAL A 203 5.54 3.82 27.88
CA VAL A 203 4.44 4.06 26.95
C VAL A 203 3.06 3.78 27.55
N GLU A 204 2.96 3.22 28.76
CA GLU A 204 1.68 2.91 29.42
C GLU A 204 0.75 4.14 29.47
N PRO A 205 1.21 5.36 29.80
CA PRO A 205 0.36 6.53 29.79
C PRO A 205 -0.19 6.90 28.42
N LEU A 206 0.54 6.56 27.33
CA LEU A 206 0.12 6.82 25.95
C LEU A 206 -0.94 5.81 25.48
N LEU A 207 -1.09 4.67 26.15
CA LEU A 207 -2.04 3.63 25.77
C LEU A 207 -3.44 3.87 26.37
N ALA A 208 -3.52 4.65 27.45
CA ALA A 208 -4.78 4.93 28.13
C ALA A 208 -5.79 5.60 27.21
N GLY A 209 -6.94 4.96 27.00
CA GLY A 209 -8.02 5.47 26.16
C GLY A 209 -7.84 5.32 24.64
N GLN A 210 -6.75 4.69 24.20
CA GLN A 210 -6.53 4.42 22.78
C GLN A 210 -7.32 3.19 22.28
N LYS A 211 -7.58 3.16 20.96
CA LYS A 211 -8.13 1.95 20.33
C LYS A 211 -7.10 0.82 20.38
N GLU A 212 -7.55 -0.42 20.54
CA GLU A 212 -6.71 -1.61 20.55
C GLU A 212 -5.68 -1.66 19.40
N SER A 213 -6.10 -1.24 18.19
CA SER A 213 -5.22 -1.18 17.02
C SER A 213 -4.09 -0.17 17.17
N ASP A 214 -4.37 1.00 17.75
CA ASP A 214 -3.42 2.10 17.87
C ASP A 214 -2.44 1.82 19.02
N ALA A 215 -2.95 1.27 20.13
CA ALA A 215 -2.12 0.77 21.22
C ALA A 215 -1.14 -0.32 20.75
N ALA A 216 -1.60 -1.25 19.91
CA ALA A 216 -0.73 -2.28 19.34
C ALA A 216 0.42 -1.71 18.49
N PHE A 217 0.21 -0.59 17.77
CA PHE A 217 1.29 0.07 17.03
C PHE A 217 2.31 0.72 17.95
N VAL A 218 1.87 1.39 19.00
CA VAL A 218 2.78 2.02 19.98
C VAL A 218 3.62 0.96 20.67
N LEU A 219 3.00 -0.12 21.16
CA LEU A 219 3.70 -1.26 21.75
C LEU A 219 4.65 -1.92 20.75
N GLY A 220 4.20 -2.12 19.50
CA GLY A 220 5.05 -2.69 18.46
C GLY A 220 6.30 -1.85 18.17
N LEU A 221 6.21 -0.51 18.25
CA LEU A 221 7.36 0.39 18.12
C LEU A 221 8.25 0.35 19.37
N HIS A 222 7.66 0.30 20.57
CA HIS A 222 8.38 0.24 21.83
C HIS A 222 9.20 -1.04 21.95
N ASP A 223 8.60 -2.19 21.63
CA ASP A 223 9.21 -3.51 21.79
C ASP A 223 10.15 -3.90 20.61
N ALA A 224 10.16 -3.12 19.53
CA ALA A 224 10.96 -3.43 18.35
C ALA A 224 12.46 -3.37 18.67
N PRO A 225 13.24 -4.41 18.36
CA PRO A 225 14.68 -4.38 18.61
C PRO A 225 15.37 -3.35 17.70
N LEU A 226 16.16 -2.45 18.29
CA LEU A 226 17.05 -1.57 17.54
C LEU A 226 18.28 -2.37 17.09
N THR A 227 18.31 -2.68 15.79
CA THR A 227 19.43 -3.40 15.16
C THR A 227 20.58 -2.44 14.86
N TRP A 228 21.77 -2.98 14.53
CA TRP A 228 22.88 -2.17 14.05
C TRP A 228 22.53 -1.33 12.79
N VAL A 229 21.66 -1.87 11.94
CA VAL A 229 21.12 -1.15 10.76
C VAL A 229 20.24 0.03 11.20
N SER A 230 19.41 -0.14 12.22
CA SER A 230 18.60 0.95 12.79
C SER A 230 19.48 2.11 13.27
N TRP A 231 20.55 1.81 14.01
CA TRP A 231 21.51 2.82 14.51
C TRP A 231 22.22 3.56 13.39
N ILE A 232 22.65 2.86 12.32
CA ILE A 232 23.26 3.52 11.16
C ILE A 232 22.31 4.55 10.56
N PHE A 233 21.06 4.21 10.29
CA PHE A 233 20.13 5.13 9.64
C PHE A 233 19.62 6.23 10.57
N ILE A 234 19.58 6.03 11.87
CA ILE A 234 19.38 7.08 12.87
C ILE A 234 20.50 8.12 12.75
N ILE A 235 21.75 7.68 12.76
CA ILE A 235 22.93 8.57 12.66
C ILE A 235 22.93 9.28 11.30
N VAL A 236 22.65 8.58 10.21
CA VAL A 236 22.55 9.16 8.85
C VAL A 236 21.48 10.25 8.81
N ALA A 237 20.33 10.06 9.45
CA ALA A 237 19.29 11.08 9.51
C ALA A 237 19.74 12.33 10.28
N TYR A 238 20.42 12.18 11.42
CA TYR A 238 20.96 13.30 12.18
C TYR A 238 22.04 14.06 11.39
N ILE A 239 22.95 13.35 10.73
CA ILE A 239 23.98 13.97 9.86
C ILE A 239 23.32 14.73 8.72
N ALA A 240 22.32 14.13 8.04
CA ALA A 240 21.62 14.77 6.94
C ALA A 240 20.92 16.07 7.37
N GLY A 241 20.28 16.10 8.54
CA GLY A 241 19.72 17.31 9.13
C GLY A 241 20.80 18.38 9.37
N GLY A 242 21.93 18.02 9.97
CA GLY A 242 23.07 18.92 10.21
C GLY A 242 23.64 19.49 8.90
N VAL A 243 23.72 18.68 7.84
CA VAL A 243 24.14 19.13 6.50
C VAL A 243 23.17 20.16 5.95
N VAL A 244 21.85 19.96 6.07
CA VAL A 244 20.85 20.96 5.63
C VAL A 244 21.10 22.31 6.30
N PHE A 245 21.28 22.34 7.63
CA PHE A 245 21.52 23.59 8.35
C PHE A 245 22.84 24.24 7.96
N SER A 246 23.92 23.45 7.81
CA SER A 246 25.21 23.95 7.36
C SER A 246 25.13 24.59 5.97
N VAL A 247 24.47 23.94 5.03
CA VAL A 247 24.28 24.45 3.67
C VAL A 247 23.34 25.65 3.65
N ALA A 248 22.33 25.72 4.53
CA ALA A 248 21.45 26.87 4.65
C ALA A 248 22.21 28.16 5.00
N CYS A 249 23.29 28.07 5.81
CA CYS A 249 24.14 29.20 6.19
C CYS A 249 25.14 29.61 5.10
N ARG A 250 25.59 28.70 4.23
CA ARG A 250 26.74 28.90 3.35
C ARG A 250 26.44 28.72 1.87
N GLY A 251 25.39 28.00 1.52
CA GLY A 251 25.18 27.46 0.18
C GLY A 251 24.22 28.22 -0.69
N GLY A 252 24.28 27.91 -1.99
CA GLY A 252 23.27 28.33 -2.97
C GLY A 252 22.02 27.47 -2.90
N LYS A 253 20.92 27.94 -3.50
CA LYS A 253 19.61 27.27 -3.49
C LYS A 253 19.65 25.85 -4.07
N GLY A 254 20.51 25.59 -5.04
CA GLY A 254 20.69 24.24 -5.62
C GLY A 254 21.24 23.26 -4.59
N TRP A 255 22.28 23.61 -3.87
CA TRP A 255 22.87 22.79 -2.82
C TRP A 255 21.91 22.60 -1.65
N LEU A 256 21.16 23.65 -1.30
CA LEU A 256 20.20 23.59 -0.21
C LEU A 256 19.07 22.60 -0.50
N ILE A 257 18.48 22.66 -1.70
CA ILE A 257 17.41 21.69 -2.07
C ILE A 257 17.97 20.27 -2.22
N SER A 258 19.19 20.10 -2.75
CA SER A 258 19.82 18.78 -2.84
C SER A 258 20.07 18.16 -1.47
N SER A 259 20.51 18.95 -0.48
CA SER A 259 20.66 18.47 0.90
C SER A 259 19.33 18.12 1.54
N ALA A 260 18.26 18.88 1.26
CA ALA A 260 16.91 18.55 1.74
C ALA A 260 16.35 17.26 1.12
N LEU A 261 16.62 17.02 -0.18
CA LEU A 261 16.27 15.76 -0.84
C LEU A 261 17.03 14.58 -0.21
N ALA A 262 18.32 14.75 0.07
CA ALA A 262 19.12 13.73 0.78
C ALA A 262 18.57 13.48 2.19
N ALA A 263 18.18 14.53 2.92
CA ALA A 263 17.53 14.40 4.24
C ALA A 263 16.19 13.67 4.14
N THR A 264 15.41 13.91 3.10
CA THR A 264 14.16 13.14 2.83
C THR A 264 14.46 11.65 2.69
N VAL A 265 15.45 11.29 1.88
CA VAL A 265 15.87 9.88 1.72
C VAL A 265 16.34 9.30 3.06
N ALA A 266 17.14 10.04 3.83
CA ALA A 266 17.62 9.60 5.14
C ALA A 266 16.48 9.35 6.13
N ILE A 267 15.45 10.20 6.15
CA ILE A 267 14.23 9.99 6.95
C ILE A 267 13.52 8.70 6.54
N TYR A 268 13.32 8.46 5.25
CA TYR A 268 12.67 7.23 4.78
C TYR A 268 13.48 5.98 5.09
N LEU A 269 14.81 6.02 4.97
CA LEU A 269 15.68 4.91 5.35
C LEU A 269 15.63 4.66 6.86
N ASN A 270 15.60 5.71 7.68
CA ASN A 270 15.41 5.58 9.12
C ASN A 270 14.07 4.93 9.46
N LEU A 271 12.96 5.42 8.88
CA LEU A 271 11.63 4.82 9.08
C LEU A 271 11.59 3.36 8.62
N SER A 272 12.25 3.04 7.51
CA SER A 272 12.30 1.66 6.97
C SER A 272 13.07 0.70 7.86
N ALA A 273 14.09 1.20 8.56
CA ALA A 273 14.93 0.37 9.43
C ALA A 273 14.39 0.27 10.88
N THR A 274 13.50 1.18 11.30
CA THR A 274 13.02 1.27 12.68
C THR A 274 11.51 1.03 12.78
N ALA A 275 10.70 1.90 12.18
CA ALA A 275 9.26 1.92 12.37
C ALA A 275 8.50 0.92 11.48
N PHE A 276 8.84 0.83 10.20
CA PHE A 276 8.08 -0.01 9.27
C PHE A 276 8.10 -1.50 9.62
N PRO A 277 9.23 -2.12 10.01
CA PRO A 277 9.21 -3.52 10.45
C PRO A 277 8.29 -3.74 11.64
N ALA A 278 8.32 -2.85 12.64
CA ALA A 278 7.46 -2.91 13.80
C ALA A 278 5.97 -2.81 13.42
N ILE A 279 5.60 -1.81 12.62
CA ILE A 279 4.23 -1.60 12.14
C ILE A 279 3.73 -2.78 11.31
N LEU A 280 4.56 -3.30 10.40
CA LEU A 280 4.21 -4.44 9.56
C LEU A 280 4.07 -5.73 10.37
N ASN A 281 4.90 -5.95 11.39
CA ASN A 281 4.77 -7.10 12.28
C ASN A 281 3.48 -7.05 13.09
N VAL A 282 3.01 -5.88 13.49
CA VAL A 282 1.70 -5.73 14.15
C VAL A 282 0.55 -6.10 13.19
N LYS A 283 0.70 -5.86 11.89
CA LYS A 283 -0.29 -6.21 10.84
C LYS A 283 -0.09 -7.61 10.25
N SER A 284 0.70 -8.46 10.88
CA SER A 284 1.07 -9.78 10.35
C SER A 284 0.77 -10.86 11.37
N ASP A 285 0.40 -12.05 10.91
CA ASP A 285 0.19 -13.23 11.76
C ASP A 285 1.48 -14.05 11.97
N ILE A 286 2.64 -13.40 11.88
CA ILE A 286 3.96 -14.05 12.01
C ILE A 286 4.11 -14.75 13.37
N THR A 287 3.57 -14.19 14.46
CA THR A 287 3.60 -14.81 15.79
C THR A 287 2.82 -16.12 15.82
N LEU A 288 1.62 -16.13 15.24
CA LEU A 288 0.81 -17.33 15.07
C LEU A 288 1.55 -18.38 14.23
N ALA A 289 2.14 -17.96 13.10
CA ALA A 289 2.90 -18.84 12.21
C ALA A 289 4.14 -19.44 12.89
N ARG A 290 4.85 -18.68 13.74
CA ARG A 290 5.98 -19.21 14.53
C ARG A 290 5.54 -20.30 15.50
N GLU A 291 4.41 -20.12 16.17
CA GLU A 291 3.87 -21.15 17.06
C GLU A 291 3.41 -22.39 16.28
N ILE A 292 2.79 -22.22 15.11
CA ILE A 292 2.45 -23.34 14.22
C ILE A 292 3.73 -24.11 13.85
N ASN A 293 4.78 -23.44 13.41
CA ASN A 293 6.03 -24.07 13.03
C ASN A 293 6.75 -24.75 14.22
N ARG A 294 6.58 -24.22 15.43
CA ARG A 294 7.12 -24.82 16.66
C ARG A 294 6.37 -26.12 17.04
N LEU A 295 5.03 -26.07 16.96
CA LEU A 295 4.17 -27.19 17.32
C LEU A 295 4.18 -28.31 16.27
N GLN A 296 4.17 -27.91 15.00
CA GLN A 296 4.17 -28.81 13.84
C GLN A 296 5.21 -28.34 12.83
N PRO A 297 6.48 -28.78 12.94
CA PRO A 297 7.55 -28.37 12.02
C PRO A 297 7.34 -28.82 10.58
N SER A 298 6.58 -29.91 10.36
CA SER A 298 6.32 -30.49 9.04
C SER A 298 4.91 -31.07 8.96
N GLY A 299 4.39 -31.20 7.73
CA GLY A 299 3.05 -31.71 7.48
C GLY A 299 1.96 -30.64 7.55
N ASP A 300 0.73 -31.04 7.26
CA ASP A 300 -0.41 -30.14 7.19
C ASP A 300 -0.93 -29.76 8.58
N VAL A 301 -1.34 -28.50 8.70
CA VAL A 301 -2.12 -27.97 9.83
C VAL A 301 -3.46 -27.55 9.28
N TYR A 302 -4.53 -27.79 10.03
CA TYR A 302 -5.87 -27.50 9.49
C TYR A 302 -6.38 -26.16 9.99
N GLY A 303 -7.21 -25.49 9.17
CA GLY A 303 -7.88 -24.25 9.52
C GLY A 303 -9.37 -24.34 9.24
N TYR A 304 -10.17 -23.79 10.15
CA TYR A 304 -11.61 -23.62 9.97
C TYR A 304 -11.96 -22.14 9.96
N ILE A 305 -12.68 -21.70 8.95
CA ILE A 305 -13.18 -20.33 8.80
C ILE A 305 -14.60 -20.45 8.17
N ASN A 306 -15.59 -19.92 8.88
CA ASN A 306 -16.99 -19.97 8.46
C ASN A 306 -17.35 -18.95 7.36
N VAL A 307 -16.38 -18.31 6.73
CA VAL A 307 -16.59 -17.36 5.63
C VAL A 307 -15.94 -17.90 4.39
N ASP A 308 -16.75 -18.12 3.36
CA ASP A 308 -16.25 -18.48 2.04
C ASP A 308 -15.18 -17.49 1.57
N MET A 309 -14.13 -18.04 0.97
CA MET A 309 -12.98 -17.29 0.41
C MET A 309 -11.98 -16.70 1.42
N LEU A 310 -12.25 -16.61 2.72
CA LEU A 310 -11.21 -16.29 3.69
C LEU A 310 -10.28 -17.48 3.88
N ARG A 311 -9.03 -17.20 4.13
CA ARG A 311 -7.98 -18.18 4.46
C ARG A 311 -7.00 -17.49 5.42
N PHE A 312 -6.19 -18.26 6.10
CA PHE A 312 -5.05 -17.76 6.87
C PHE A 312 -3.88 -17.42 5.94
N TYR A 313 -4.05 -16.44 5.04
CA TYR A 313 -3.07 -16.10 4.00
C TYR A 313 -1.72 -15.71 4.56
N THR A 314 -1.73 -14.81 5.56
CA THR A 314 -0.48 -14.30 6.15
C THR A 314 0.22 -15.39 6.97
N ALA A 315 -0.50 -16.14 7.78
CA ALA A 315 0.07 -17.26 8.51
C ALA A 315 0.51 -18.38 7.54
N GLY A 316 -0.28 -18.65 6.48
CA GLY A 316 0.03 -19.60 5.40
C GLY A 316 1.34 -19.26 4.72
N PHE A 317 1.58 -17.99 4.37
CA PHE A 317 2.84 -17.53 3.78
C PHE A 317 4.07 -17.90 4.65
N TYR A 318 4.01 -17.65 5.95
CA TYR A 318 5.12 -17.94 6.86
C TYR A 318 5.26 -19.42 7.24
N THR A 319 4.22 -20.24 6.97
CA THR A 319 4.26 -21.69 7.20
C THR A 319 4.49 -22.49 5.92
N GLY A 320 4.72 -21.83 4.76
CA GLY A 320 4.90 -22.50 3.47
C GLY A 320 3.62 -23.15 2.96
N ASP A 321 2.48 -22.46 3.11
CA ASP A 321 1.13 -22.88 2.68
C ASP A 321 0.66 -24.22 3.26
N ARG A 322 1.16 -24.59 4.45
CA ARG A 322 0.77 -25.83 5.14
C ARG A 322 -0.56 -25.76 5.89
N ILE A 323 -1.20 -24.58 5.93
CA ILE A 323 -2.52 -24.42 6.56
C ILE A 323 -3.59 -24.77 5.52
N VAL A 324 -4.17 -25.94 5.68
CA VAL A 324 -5.17 -26.52 4.77
C VAL A 324 -6.55 -26.38 5.37
N PRO A 325 -7.59 -25.97 4.60
CA PRO A 325 -8.98 -26.01 5.07
C PRO A 325 -9.37 -27.41 5.53
N ILE A 326 -10.09 -27.49 6.66
CA ILE A 326 -10.46 -28.79 7.24
C ILE A 326 -11.30 -29.65 6.29
N GLU A 327 -12.12 -29.02 5.43
CA GLU A 327 -12.95 -29.69 4.43
C GLU A 327 -12.11 -30.41 3.36
N LYS A 328 -10.84 -30.00 3.20
CA LYS A 328 -9.89 -30.61 2.27
C LYS A 328 -9.01 -31.68 2.90
N MET A 329 -9.32 -32.12 4.11
CA MET A 329 -8.60 -33.18 4.78
C MET A 329 -8.71 -34.48 3.96
N LYS A 330 -7.57 -34.94 3.42
CA LYS A 330 -7.51 -36.07 2.48
C LYS A 330 -7.87 -37.41 3.11
N LYS A 331 -7.63 -37.55 4.41
CA LYS A 331 -7.88 -38.79 5.16
C LYS A 331 -8.42 -38.44 6.53
N ALA A 332 -9.58 -38.96 6.87
CA ALA A 332 -10.09 -38.83 8.23
C ALA A 332 -9.11 -39.49 9.20
N PRO A 333 -8.65 -38.80 10.25
CA PRO A 333 -7.79 -39.40 11.27
C PRO A 333 -8.49 -40.57 11.95
N VAL A 334 -7.72 -41.55 12.38
CA VAL A 334 -8.22 -42.68 13.16
C VAL A 334 -8.56 -42.19 14.57
N ALA A 335 -9.52 -42.86 15.23
CA ALA A 335 -9.86 -42.56 16.61
C ALA A 335 -8.62 -42.54 17.51
N GLY A 336 -8.44 -41.48 18.26
CA GLY A 336 -7.25 -41.22 19.09
C GLY A 336 -6.12 -40.48 18.41
N GLU A 337 -6.10 -40.34 17.09
CA GLU A 337 -5.15 -39.45 16.41
C GLU A 337 -5.47 -37.97 16.66
N SER A 338 -4.42 -37.17 16.77
CA SER A 338 -4.56 -35.72 17.00
C SER A 338 -3.90 -34.95 15.88
N VAL A 339 -4.54 -33.87 15.47
CA VAL A 339 -4.02 -32.89 14.50
C VAL A 339 -4.14 -31.49 15.07
N TYR A 340 -3.37 -30.53 14.54
CA TYR A 340 -3.52 -29.14 14.92
C TYR A 340 -4.54 -28.43 14.05
N LEU A 341 -5.41 -27.65 14.71
CA LEU A 341 -6.49 -26.90 14.08
C LEU A 341 -6.47 -25.45 14.53
N LEU A 342 -6.58 -24.52 13.58
CA LEU A 342 -6.75 -23.10 13.81
C LEU A 342 -8.23 -22.74 13.69
N VAL A 343 -8.78 -22.09 14.72
CA VAL A 343 -10.15 -21.58 14.72
C VAL A 343 -10.17 -20.18 15.33
N GLY A 344 -10.92 -19.28 14.74
CA GLY A 344 -11.21 -17.96 15.29
C GLY A 344 -12.26 -18.03 16.41
N ASP A 345 -12.21 -17.08 17.34
CA ASP A 345 -13.14 -17.00 18.47
C ASP A 345 -14.62 -16.93 18.03
N LYS A 346 -14.91 -16.30 16.90
CA LYS A 346 -16.29 -16.18 16.38
C LYS A 346 -16.75 -17.42 15.61
N ASP A 347 -15.82 -18.20 15.09
CA ASP A 347 -16.12 -19.38 14.30
C ASP A 347 -16.18 -20.67 15.15
N LEU A 348 -15.77 -20.59 16.42
CA LEU A 348 -15.68 -21.75 17.31
C LEU A 348 -17.04 -22.42 17.57
N ASP A 349 -18.10 -21.63 17.77
CA ASP A 349 -19.43 -22.17 18.02
C ASP A 349 -19.98 -22.91 16.79
N GLU A 350 -19.74 -22.38 15.59
CA GLU A 350 -20.15 -23.01 14.34
C GLU A 350 -19.36 -24.30 14.08
N PHE A 351 -18.05 -24.24 14.30
CA PHE A 351 -17.21 -25.44 14.27
C PHE A 351 -17.72 -26.54 15.20
N ASN A 352 -18.06 -26.18 16.45
CA ASN A 352 -18.56 -27.14 17.42
C ASN A 352 -19.90 -27.76 17.04
N LYS A 353 -20.80 -27.03 16.37
CA LYS A 353 -22.05 -27.57 15.83
C LYS A 353 -21.79 -28.57 14.72
N GLU A 354 -20.81 -28.31 13.87
CA GLU A 354 -20.53 -29.15 12.70
C GLU A 354 -19.68 -30.38 13.03
N TYR A 355 -18.65 -30.22 13.87
CA TYR A 355 -17.63 -31.25 14.15
C TYR A 355 -17.60 -31.73 15.61
N GLY A 356 -18.17 -31.01 16.56
CA GLY A 356 -18.00 -31.25 18.01
C GLY A 356 -18.44 -32.62 18.51
N VAL A 357 -19.36 -33.29 17.79
CA VAL A 357 -19.77 -34.68 18.14
C VAL A 357 -18.62 -35.66 17.87
N ARG A 358 -17.81 -35.44 16.86
CA ARG A 358 -16.76 -36.36 16.38
C ARG A 358 -15.37 -36.06 16.90
N VAL A 359 -15.15 -34.86 17.42
CA VAL A 359 -13.83 -34.41 17.85
C VAL A 359 -13.86 -33.79 19.23
N SER A 360 -12.69 -33.75 19.90
CA SER A 360 -12.45 -32.96 21.10
C SER A 360 -11.37 -31.93 20.80
N LEU A 361 -11.54 -30.69 21.29
CA LEU A 361 -10.60 -29.61 21.16
C LEU A 361 -9.91 -29.32 22.47
N THR A 362 -8.58 -29.30 22.46
CA THR A 362 -7.78 -28.84 23.58
C THR A 362 -6.98 -27.61 23.13
N PRO A 363 -7.18 -26.42 23.74
CA PRO A 363 -6.44 -25.23 23.35
C PRO A 363 -4.96 -25.37 23.71
N VAL A 364 -4.08 -25.04 22.76
CA VAL A 364 -2.63 -25.11 22.93
C VAL A 364 -2.00 -23.73 22.94
N TYR A 365 -2.47 -22.85 22.09
CA TYR A 365 -2.00 -21.47 22.00
C TYR A 365 -3.12 -20.57 21.51
N THR A 366 -3.29 -19.42 22.17
CA THR A 366 -4.21 -18.37 21.72
C THR A 366 -3.42 -17.14 21.33
N ALA A 367 -3.66 -16.63 20.13
CA ALA A 367 -2.99 -15.43 19.63
C ALA A 367 -3.35 -14.24 20.54
N PRO A 368 -2.36 -13.40 20.93
CA PRO A 368 -2.62 -12.26 21.83
C PRO A 368 -3.40 -11.12 21.15
N ARG A 369 -3.60 -11.18 19.84
CA ARG A 369 -4.30 -10.18 19.05
C ARG A 369 -5.08 -10.82 17.90
N LYS A 370 -6.01 -10.04 17.34
CA LYS A 370 -6.79 -10.46 16.17
C LYS A 370 -5.90 -10.69 14.96
N SER A 371 -6.16 -11.78 14.24
CA SER A 371 -5.53 -12.07 12.96
C SER A 371 -5.77 -10.93 11.97
N CYS A 372 -4.76 -10.62 11.17
CA CYS A 372 -4.89 -9.64 10.11
C CYS A 372 -5.80 -10.10 8.96
N ASP A 373 -5.95 -11.41 8.77
CA ASP A 373 -6.79 -12.01 7.73
C ASP A 373 -8.24 -12.16 8.19
N THR A 374 -8.47 -12.88 9.28
CA THR A 374 -9.81 -13.24 9.74
C THR A 374 -10.47 -12.18 10.63
N LYS A 375 -9.71 -11.21 11.17
CA LYS A 375 -10.17 -10.19 12.14
C LYS A 375 -10.71 -10.79 13.45
N GLN A 376 -10.28 -12.00 13.78
CA GLN A 376 -10.67 -12.78 14.96
C GLN A 376 -9.44 -13.15 15.78
N ILE A 377 -9.62 -13.39 17.08
CA ILE A 377 -8.57 -13.99 17.91
C ILE A 377 -8.51 -15.47 17.55
N THR A 378 -7.37 -15.89 17.00
CA THR A 378 -7.17 -17.26 16.54
C THR A 378 -6.51 -18.10 17.60
N THR A 379 -7.10 -19.27 17.91
CA THR A 379 -6.55 -20.27 18.82
C THR A 379 -6.10 -21.49 18.02
N ILE A 380 -4.92 -22.01 18.35
CA ILE A 380 -4.44 -23.30 17.89
C ILE A 380 -4.94 -24.36 18.86
N TYR A 381 -5.75 -25.27 18.36
CA TYR A 381 -6.24 -26.41 19.12
C TYR A 381 -5.52 -27.69 18.73
N ARG A 382 -5.30 -28.56 19.69
CA ARG A 382 -5.10 -29.99 19.41
C ARG A 382 -6.48 -30.60 19.26
N MET A 383 -6.83 -31.02 18.05
CA MET A 383 -8.07 -31.67 17.71
C MET A 383 -7.84 -33.18 17.72
N THR A 384 -8.54 -33.90 18.60
CA THR A 384 -8.48 -35.37 18.72
C THR A 384 -9.79 -35.97 18.26
N TYR A 385 -9.75 -36.98 17.41
CA TYR A 385 -10.92 -37.73 16.96
C TYR A 385 -11.34 -38.73 18.04
N LYS A 386 -12.67 -38.76 18.31
CA LYS A 386 -13.30 -39.63 19.30
C LYS A 386 -13.54 -41.04 18.74
#